data_30baa38b97a6f9471c6e1ac32a250d78
#
_entry.id   30baa38b97a6f9471c6e1ac32a250d78
#
_cell.length_a   1.000
_cell.length_b   1.000
_cell.length_c   1.000
_cell.angle_alpha   90.00
_cell.angle_beta   90.00
_cell.angle_gamma   90.00
#
_symmetry.space_group_name_H-M   'P 1'
#
loop_
_entity.id
_entity.type
_entity.pdbx_description
1 polymer ?
#
loop_
_entity_poly.entity_id
_entity_poly.type
_entity_poly.pdbx_seq_one_letter_code
_entity_poly.pdbx_strand_id
1 'polypeptide(L)'
;MKGLRKYLTPFAPDQSGAVSVLYELGGMLVICDAGGCTGNVCGFDEPRWFETRSAVFSAGLRDMDAILGRDDRLVAKLADAAEKLDVTFAAVIGTPVPAVIGTDYRALERMLSKKTDLSVLTVNTDGMELYDKGEEKAYLALFEKFSDKNEESEDMNDKDRPHIGIIGMTPQDVSDLKAADKIRKVYADQGMRAICYGMGDGLDEVRNASLAAKNVVVSPAALKAAQYLQKKFGTPYEIAYPLASELVPEVNYQGKKILIVQQQVIANAVRKEIEKRTGEQETITTATWFMQKEEILEDLNVDASDDVRLKEEDDFISLVENDGYDVIFADPCMERMIPEFKGRFIPLTHFAVSGKLRP
;
A
#
# COMPACT_ATOMS: atom_id res chain seq x y z
N MET A 1 -24.23 7.99 -13.98
CA MET A 1 -24.94 7.33 -12.86
C MET A 1 -24.02 7.34 -11.66
N LYS A 2 -24.33 8.14 -10.63
CA LYS A 2 -23.45 8.24 -9.45
C LYS A 2 -23.35 6.89 -8.73
N GLY A 3 -22.13 6.51 -8.38
CA GLY A 3 -21.83 5.28 -7.63
C GLY A 3 -21.93 3.96 -8.39
N LEU A 4 -22.20 3.98 -9.70
CA LEU A 4 -22.22 2.78 -10.54
C LEU A 4 -21.06 2.84 -11.53
N ARG A 5 -20.24 1.79 -11.55
CA ARG A 5 -19.11 1.66 -12.48
C ARG A 5 -19.51 0.86 -13.71
N LYS A 6 -19.06 1.31 -14.86
CA LYS A 6 -19.32 0.68 -16.15
C LYS A 6 -18.07 0.00 -16.72
N TYR A 7 -16.91 0.56 -16.43
CA TYR A 7 -15.64 0.14 -17.02
C TYR A 7 -14.68 -0.45 -16.00
N LEU A 8 -14.65 0.12 -14.79
CA LEU A 8 -13.75 -0.29 -13.72
C LEU A 8 -14.44 -1.28 -12.77
N THR A 9 -13.67 -2.21 -12.24
CA THR A 9 -14.12 -3.06 -11.13
C THR A 9 -14.23 -2.23 -9.84
N PRO A 10 -14.98 -2.68 -8.82
CA PRO A 10 -14.90 -2.09 -7.50
C PRO A 10 -13.44 -2.12 -6.99
N PHE A 11 -12.99 -1.02 -6.40
CA PHE A 11 -11.66 -0.97 -5.81
C PHE A 11 -11.62 -1.76 -4.52
N ALA A 12 -10.43 -2.31 -4.20
CA ALA A 12 -10.21 -3.06 -2.98
C ALA A 12 -10.50 -2.21 -1.72
N PRO A 13 -11.20 -2.75 -0.73
CA PRO A 13 -11.50 -2.07 0.52
C PRO A 13 -10.30 -2.05 1.47
N ASP A 14 -10.41 -1.28 2.57
CA ASP A 14 -9.31 -1.01 3.50
C ASP A 14 -8.75 -2.28 4.18
N GLN A 15 -9.55 -3.31 4.46
CA GLN A 15 -9.01 -4.56 4.99
C GLN A 15 -8.04 -5.25 4.02
N SER A 16 -8.25 -5.12 2.71
CA SER A 16 -7.36 -5.70 1.70
C SER A 16 -6.00 -4.99 1.70
N GLY A 17 -5.99 -3.66 1.83
CA GLY A 17 -4.76 -2.89 2.00
C GLY A 17 -4.00 -3.26 3.27
N ALA A 18 -4.72 -3.42 4.40
CA ALA A 18 -4.11 -3.85 5.66
C ALA A 18 -3.47 -5.24 5.54
N VAL A 19 -4.15 -6.19 4.87
CA VAL A 19 -3.57 -7.52 4.60
C VAL A 19 -2.33 -7.41 3.73
N SER A 20 -2.37 -6.57 2.67
CA SER A 20 -1.27 -6.43 1.73
C SER A 20 0.02 -5.95 2.40
N VAL A 21 -0.05 -5.01 3.34
CA VAL A 21 1.10 -4.56 4.15
C VAL A 21 1.69 -5.67 5.01
N LEU A 22 0.84 -6.52 5.61
CA LEU A 22 1.26 -7.52 6.61
C LEU A 22 1.56 -8.89 6.00
N TYR A 23 1.33 -9.08 4.72
CA TYR A 23 1.25 -10.38 4.05
C TYR A 23 2.51 -11.24 4.17
N GLU A 24 3.69 -10.65 3.99
CA GLU A 24 4.97 -11.39 3.96
C GLU A 24 5.76 -11.32 5.27
N LEU A 25 5.19 -10.75 6.33
CA LEU A 25 5.92 -10.51 7.58
C LEU A 25 6.03 -11.74 8.49
N GLY A 26 5.49 -12.89 8.07
CA GLY A 26 5.55 -14.13 8.87
C GLY A 26 4.54 -14.18 10.02
N GLY A 27 3.45 -13.44 9.93
CA GLY A 27 2.38 -13.42 10.93
C GLY A 27 1.18 -14.28 10.58
N MET A 28 0.33 -14.54 11.59
CA MET A 28 -1.02 -15.05 11.42
C MET A 28 -1.99 -13.88 11.22
N LEU A 29 -2.50 -13.71 10.01
CA LEU A 29 -3.44 -12.65 9.65
C LEU A 29 -4.88 -13.14 9.78
N VAL A 30 -5.67 -12.50 10.63
CA VAL A 30 -7.05 -12.88 10.91
C VAL A 30 -7.99 -11.78 10.48
N ILE A 31 -8.76 -12.04 9.44
CA ILE A 31 -9.81 -11.15 8.97
C ILE A 31 -11.08 -11.44 9.76
N CYS A 32 -11.56 -10.45 10.52
CA CYS A 32 -12.76 -10.60 11.34
C CYS A 32 -14.02 -10.51 10.46
N ASP A 33 -14.35 -11.62 9.81
CA ASP A 33 -15.50 -11.73 8.91
C ASP A 33 -16.25 -13.04 9.04
N ALA A 34 -17.29 -13.21 8.24
CA ALA A 34 -18.03 -14.47 8.10
C ALA A 34 -17.44 -15.39 7.00
N GLY A 35 -16.38 -14.95 6.30
CA GLY A 35 -15.69 -15.68 5.24
C GLY A 35 -15.67 -14.97 3.89
N GLY A 36 -16.59 -14.04 3.63
CA GLY A 36 -16.71 -13.36 2.34
C GLY A 36 -15.55 -12.40 2.06
N CYS A 37 -15.22 -11.55 3.03
CA CYS A 37 -14.11 -10.60 2.88
C CYS A 37 -12.77 -11.34 2.74
N THR A 38 -12.53 -12.38 3.53
CA THR A 38 -11.32 -13.22 3.40
C THR A 38 -11.22 -13.86 2.02
N GLY A 39 -12.34 -14.40 1.50
CA GLY A 39 -12.39 -14.99 0.16
C GLY A 39 -12.08 -13.96 -0.94
N ASN A 40 -12.56 -12.72 -0.79
CA ASN A 40 -12.26 -11.63 -1.72
C ASN A 40 -10.78 -11.22 -1.69
N VAL A 41 -10.23 -11.03 -0.49
CA VAL A 41 -8.80 -10.71 -0.33
C VAL A 41 -7.93 -11.77 -0.99
N CYS A 42 -8.10 -13.04 -0.65
CA CYS A 42 -7.28 -14.14 -1.18
C CYS A 42 -7.52 -14.41 -2.66
N GLY A 43 -8.73 -14.18 -3.17
CA GLY A 43 -9.08 -14.50 -4.55
C GLY A 43 -8.84 -13.39 -5.56
N PHE A 44 -8.81 -12.13 -5.11
CA PHE A 44 -8.80 -10.98 -6.02
C PHE A 44 -7.85 -9.86 -5.62
N ASP A 45 -7.76 -9.51 -4.32
CA ASP A 45 -7.10 -8.30 -3.90
C ASP A 45 -5.62 -8.51 -3.54
N GLU A 46 -5.22 -9.75 -3.23
CA GLU A 46 -3.83 -10.08 -2.88
C GLU A 46 -3.21 -11.01 -3.92
N PRO A 47 -2.53 -10.47 -4.94
CA PRO A 47 -2.01 -11.27 -6.04
C PRO A 47 -0.92 -12.26 -5.64
N ARG A 48 -0.19 -12.03 -4.54
CA ARG A 48 0.84 -12.94 -4.00
C ARG A 48 0.24 -14.25 -3.48
N TRP A 49 -1.06 -14.29 -3.20
CA TRP A 49 -1.75 -15.50 -2.73
C TRP A 49 -1.57 -16.70 -3.65
N PHE A 50 -1.43 -16.47 -4.96
CA PHE A 50 -1.23 -17.52 -5.95
C PHE A 50 0.22 -17.99 -6.06
N GLU A 51 1.18 -17.19 -5.62
CA GLU A 51 2.62 -17.48 -5.68
C GLU A 51 3.18 -17.89 -4.31
N THR A 52 2.91 -17.12 -3.29
CA THR A 52 3.42 -17.31 -1.92
C THR A 52 2.29 -17.25 -0.93
N ARG A 53 2.03 -18.36 -0.24
CA ARG A 53 0.96 -18.41 0.76
C ARG A 53 1.42 -17.80 2.07
N SER A 54 0.54 -17.00 2.66
CA SER A 54 0.64 -16.50 4.02
C SER A 54 -0.43 -17.14 4.90
N ALA A 55 -0.26 -17.08 6.21
CA ALA A 55 -1.23 -17.60 7.17
C ALA A 55 -2.42 -16.65 7.34
N VAL A 56 -3.28 -16.58 6.32
CA VAL A 56 -4.50 -15.75 6.32
C VAL A 56 -5.72 -16.57 6.67
N PHE A 57 -6.49 -16.12 7.65
CA PHE A 57 -7.65 -16.81 8.19
C PHE A 57 -8.88 -15.92 8.26
N SER A 58 -10.05 -16.51 7.99
CA SER A 58 -11.33 -15.95 8.38
C SER A 58 -11.61 -16.24 9.86
N ALA A 59 -12.06 -15.24 10.61
CA ALA A 59 -12.62 -15.46 11.95
C ALA A 59 -13.84 -16.40 11.92
N GLY A 60 -14.53 -16.47 10.78
CA GLY A 60 -15.70 -17.31 10.58
C GLY A 60 -16.84 -16.96 11.53
N LEU A 61 -17.08 -15.65 11.71
CA LEU A 61 -18.13 -15.14 12.57
C LEU A 61 -19.49 -15.69 12.14
N ARG A 62 -20.33 -16.03 13.10
CA ARG A 62 -21.71 -16.45 12.91
C ARG A 62 -22.65 -15.50 13.63
N ASP A 63 -23.92 -15.49 13.24
CA ASP A 63 -24.96 -14.62 13.81
C ASP A 63 -24.96 -14.63 15.33
N MET A 64 -24.83 -15.82 15.93
CA MET A 64 -24.79 -15.97 17.39
C MET A 64 -23.51 -15.42 18.02
N ASP A 65 -22.37 -15.46 17.32
CA ASP A 65 -21.12 -14.87 17.81
C ASP A 65 -21.23 -13.34 17.82
N ALA A 66 -21.87 -12.77 16.78
CA ALA A 66 -22.13 -11.33 16.68
C ALA A 66 -23.14 -10.84 17.72
N ILE A 67 -24.27 -11.57 17.92
CA ILE A 67 -25.33 -11.20 18.87
C ILE A 67 -24.87 -11.29 20.32
N LEU A 68 -24.09 -12.31 20.67
CA LEU A 68 -23.67 -12.60 22.04
C LEU A 68 -22.31 -12.01 22.42
N GLY A 69 -21.57 -11.40 21.47
CA GLY A 69 -20.24 -10.87 21.71
C GLY A 69 -19.24 -11.94 22.16
N ARG A 70 -19.17 -13.08 21.44
CA ARG A 70 -18.34 -14.24 21.80
C ARG A 70 -16.87 -14.09 21.42
N ASP A 71 -16.22 -13.04 21.88
CA ASP A 71 -14.81 -12.80 21.68
C ASP A 71 -13.92 -13.89 22.27
N ASP A 72 -14.35 -14.49 23.39
CA ASP A 72 -13.70 -15.63 24.03
C ASP A 72 -13.56 -16.83 23.09
N ARG A 73 -14.58 -17.13 22.30
CA ARG A 73 -14.57 -18.21 21.32
C ARG A 73 -13.63 -17.92 20.16
N LEU A 74 -13.63 -16.69 19.68
CA LEU A 74 -12.69 -16.25 18.63
C LEU A 74 -11.25 -16.41 19.12
N VAL A 75 -10.95 -15.87 20.28
CA VAL A 75 -9.62 -15.96 20.92
C VAL A 75 -9.19 -17.42 21.12
N ALA A 76 -10.12 -18.32 21.52
CA ALA A 76 -9.81 -19.73 21.67
C ALA A 76 -9.42 -20.40 20.34
N LYS A 77 -10.16 -20.12 19.26
CA LYS A 77 -9.83 -20.61 17.90
C LYS A 77 -8.47 -20.12 17.41
N LEU A 78 -8.19 -18.83 17.63
CA LEU A 78 -6.94 -18.22 17.18
C LEU A 78 -5.74 -18.74 17.97
N ALA A 79 -5.90 -19.00 19.27
CA ALA A 79 -4.86 -19.62 20.09
C ALA A 79 -4.55 -21.05 19.61
N ASP A 80 -5.58 -21.87 19.35
CA ASP A 80 -5.40 -23.22 18.81
C ASP A 80 -4.72 -23.22 17.42
N ALA A 81 -5.02 -22.23 16.59
CA ALA A 81 -4.34 -22.06 15.30
C ALA A 81 -2.87 -21.66 15.48
N ALA A 82 -2.59 -20.70 16.38
CA ALA A 82 -1.24 -20.23 16.65
C ALA A 82 -0.30 -21.33 17.16
N GLU A 83 -0.79 -22.25 18.00
CA GLU A 83 -0.02 -23.41 18.47
C GLU A 83 0.43 -24.36 17.35
N LYS A 84 -0.23 -24.35 16.21
CA LYS A 84 -0.01 -25.26 15.07
C LYS A 84 0.80 -24.62 13.94
N LEU A 85 1.10 -23.34 14.05
CA LEU A 85 1.75 -22.55 13.02
C LEU A 85 3.08 -21.99 13.52
N ASP A 86 4.05 -21.94 12.63
CA ASP A 86 5.29 -21.20 12.84
C ASP A 86 5.09 -19.75 12.43
N VAL A 87 4.61 -18.93 13.37
CA VAL A 87 4.30 -17.50 13.14
C VAL A 87 4.91 -16.64 14.24
N THR A 88 5.36 -15.45 13.87
CA THR A 88 6.08 -14.53 14.76
C THR A 88 5.17 -13.53 15.49
N PHE A 89 3.97 -13.30 14.95
CA PHE A 89 2.95 -12.42 15.52
C PHE A 89 1.56 -12.80 15.01
N ALA A 90 0.52 -12.21 15.58
CA ALA A 90 -0.84 -12.30 15.06
C ALA A 90 -1.35 -10.89 14.71
N ALA A 91 -2.09 -10.77 13.63
CA ALA A 91 -2.80 -9.54 13.28
C ALA A 91 -4.30 -9.79 13.18
N VAL A 92 -5.10 -8.93 13.81
CA VAL A 92 -6.57 -8.94 13.73
C VAL A 92 -7.02 -7.74 12.91
N ILE A 93 -7.69 -8.01 11.79
CA ILE A 93 -8.06 -7.02 10.78
C ILE A 93 -9.59 -6.89 10.75
N GLY A 94 -10.08 -5.67 10.89
CA GLY A 94 -11.51 -5.37 10.90
C GLY A 94 -12.17 -5.47 9.53
N THR A 95 -13.48 -5.65 9.54
CA THR A 95 -14.36 -5.62 8.35
C THR A 95 -15.71 -4.99 8.73
N PRO A 96 -16.65 -4.81 7.80
CA PRO A 96 -17.96 -4.21 8.11
C PRO A 96 -18.72 -4.90 9.26
N VAL A 97 -18.63 -6.22 9.38
CA VAL A 97 -19.38 -6.95 10.42
C VAL A 97 -18.96 -6.56 11.83
N PRO A 98 -17.68 -6.68 12.22
CA PRO A 98 -17.23 -6.24 13.55
C PRO A 98 -17.38 -4.72 13.75
N ALA A 99 -17.29 -3.89 12.72
CA ALA A 99 -17.52 -2.45 12.83
C ALA A 99 -18.97 -2.16 13.24
N VAL A 100 -19.95 -2.84 12.63
CA VAL A 100 -21.39 -2.66 12.94
C VAL A 100 -21.74 -3.16 14.35
N ILE A 101 -21.16 -4.28 14.79
CA ILE A 101 -21.44 -4.84 16.13
C ILE A 101 -20.61 -4.19 17.25
N GLY A 102 -19.73 -3.26 16.92
CA GLY A 102 -18.92 -2.53 17.90
C GLY A 102 -17.84 -3.37 18.59
N THR A 103 -17.15 -4.24 17.85
CA THR A 103 -16.08 -5.10 18.38
C THR A 103 -14.96 -4.28 19.03
N ASP A 104 -14.59 -4.63 20.26
CA ASP A 104 -13.45 -4.01 20.97
C ASP A 104 -12.13 -4.70 20.60
N TYR A 105 -11.46 -4.18 19.58
CA TYR A 105 -10.16 -4.71 19.13
C TYR A 105 -9.07 -4.64 20.20
N ARG A 106 -9.11 -3.66 21.12
CA ARG A 106 -8.14 -3.58 22.23
C ARG A 106 -8.37 -4.69 23.25
N ALA A 107 -9.63 -5.06 23.46
CA ALA A 107 -9.95 -6.22 24.30
C ALA A 107 -9.49 -7.52 23.63
N LEU A 108 -9.75 -7.72 22.33
CA LEU A 108 -9.27 -8.87 21.57
C LEU A 108 -7.75 -8.98 21.60
N GLU A 109 -7.03 -7.87 21.38
CA GLU A 109 -5.56 -7.83 21.46
C GLU A 109 -5.08 -8.34 22.84
N ARG A 110 -5.63 -7.78 23.94
CA ARG A 110 -5.26 -8.19 25.31
C ARG A 110 -5.58 -9.64 25.60
N MET A 111 -6.74 -10.11 25.14
CA MET A 111 -7.17 -11.51 25.39
C MET A 111 -6.30 -12.49 24.62
N LEU A 112 -6.01 -12.21 23.36
CA LEU A 112 -5.19 -13.06 22.49
C LEU A 112 -3.73 -13.09 22.96
N SER A 113 -3.14 -11.92 23.27
CA SER A 113 -1.77 -11.84 23.80
C SER A 113 -1.57 -12.56 25.14
N LYS A 114 -2.63 -12.66 25.96
CA LYS A 114 -2.58 -13.44 27.22
C LYS A 114 -2.68 -14.93 27.01
N LYS A 115 -3.27 -15.36 25.90
CA LYS A 115 -3.55 -16.77 25.63
C LYS A 115 -2.52 -17.39 24.69
N THR A 116 -1.82 -16.59 23.94
CA THR A 116 -0.70 -16.96 23.07
C THR A 116 0.51 -16.16 23.48
N ASP A 117 1.72 -16.66 23.37
CA ASP A 117 2.93 -15.88 23.62
C ASP A 117 3.28 -14.95 22.44
N LEU A 118 2.32 -14.70 21.54
CA LEU A 118 2.50 -13.86 20.37
C LEU A 118 2.24 -12.38 20.67
N SER A 119 3.02 -11.52 20.04
CA SER A 119 2.66 -10.11 19.89
C SER A 119 1.43 -10.00 18.98
N VAL A 120 0.41 -9.31 19.43
CA VAL A 120 -0.84 -9.12 18.66
C VAL A 120 -0.93 -7.69 18.16
N LEU A 121 -1.19 -7.53 16.88
CA LEU A 121 -1.47 -6.26 16.20
C LEU A 121 -2.95 -6.20 15.85
N THR A 122 -3.58 -5.04 16.04
CA THR A 122 -4.94 -4.82 15.56
C THR A 122 -4.98 -3.69 14.54
N VAL A 123 -5.65 -3.91 13.42
CA VAL A 123 -5.88 -2.88 12.40
C VAL A 123 -7.37 -2.63 12.29
N ASN A 124 -7.81 -1.46 12.75
CA ASN A 124 -9.22 -1.10 12.77
C ASN A 124 -9.66 -0.61 11.38
N THR A 125 -9.92 -1.55 10.50
CA THR A 125 -10.55 -1.37 9.20
C THR A 125 -12.03 -1.69 9.28
N ASP A 126 -12.86 -1.13 8.40
CA ASP A 126 -14.31 -1.27 8.46
C ASP A 126 -14.97 -1.64 7.11
N GLY A 127 -14.14 -1.75 6.04
CA GLY A 127 -14.60 -2.08 4.70
C GLY A 127 -15.32 -0.95 3.97
N MET A 128 -15.36 0.25 4.53
CA MET A 128 -16.01 1.41 3.95
C MET A 128 -15.04 2.35 3.24
N GLU A 129 -13.77 2.31 3.62
CA GLU A 129 -12.70 3.04 3.00
C GLU A 129 -11.96 2.17 1.96
N LEU A 130 -11.10 2.78 1.12
CA LEU A 130 -10.33 2.08 0.12
C LEU A 130 -9.02 1.52 0.69
N TYR A 131 -8.37 0.64 -0.07
CA TYR A 131 -7.16 -0.08 0.34
C TYR A 131 -6.08 0.82 0.91
N ASP A 132 -5.85 2.00 0.32
CA ASP A 132 -4.84 2.98 0.71
C ASP A 132 -5.00 3.47 2.16
N LYS A 133 -6.23 3.56 2.65
CA LYS A 133 -6.52 3.86 4.07
C LYS A 133 -6.18 2.67 4.97
N GLY A 134 -6.42 1.46 4.52
CA GLY A 134 -6.04 0.25 5.22
C GLY A 134 -4.52 0.10 5.31
N GLU A 135 -3.81 0.38 4.22
CA GLU A 135 -2.34 0.42 4.22
C GLU A 135 -1.79 1.46 5.19
N GLU A 136 -2.35 2.69 5.18
CA GLU A 136 -1.93 3.75 6.11
C GLU A 136 -2.08 3.31 7.57
N LYS A 137 -3.23 2.72 7.92
CA LYS A 137 -3.49 2.19 9.27
C LYS A 137 -2.51 1.07 9.62
N ALA A 138 -2.28 0.14 8.70
CA ALA A 138 -1.43 -1.02 8.92
C ALA A 138 0.05 -0.65 9.05
N TYR A 139 0.59 0.21 8.18
CA TYR A 139 1.99 0.68 8.30
C TYR A 139 2.22 1.40 9.62
N LEU A 140 1.33 2.32 10.00
CA LEU A 140 1.48 3.04 11.26
C LEU A 140 1.45 2.07 12.45
N ALA A 141 0.44 1.20 12.54
CA ALA A 141 0.30 0.24 13.61
C ALA A 141 1.49 -0.76 13.67
N LEU A 142 2.01 -1.17 12.51
CA LEU A 142 3.16 -2.05 12.40
C LEU A 142 4.41 -1.44 13.04
N PHE A 143 4.76 -0.21 12.66
CA PHE A 143 5.94 0.45 13.22
C PHE A 143 5.73 0.90 14.65
N GLU A 144 4.54 1.34 15.04
CA GLU A 144 4.23 1.65 16.45
C GLU A 144 4.41 0.44 17.36
N LYS A 145 4.05 -0.75 16.88
CA LYS A 145 4.10 -2.00 17.66
C LYS A 145 5.48 -2.61 17.71
N PHE A 146 6.19 -2.64 16.60
CA PHE A 146 7.36 -3.50 16.44
C PHE A 146 8.69 -2.76 16.27
N SER A 147 8.71 -1.46 15.90
CA SER A 147 9.97 -0.74 15.79
C SER A 147 10.53 -0.41 17.16
N ASP A 148 11.70 -0.95 17.44
CA ASP A 148 12.42 -0.75 18.70
C ASP A 148 13.55 0.26 18.57
N LYS A 149 13.93 0.91 19.70
CA LYS A 149 15.24 1.54 19.82
C LYS A 149 16.26 0.43 20.06
N ASN A 150 16.90 -0.05 19.01
CA ASN A 150 18.09 -0.86 19.22
C ASN A 150 19.18 0.05 19.80
N GLU A 151 19.48 -0.10 21.08
CA GLU A 151 20.74 0.41 21.66
C GLU A 151 21.87 -0.31 20.93
N GLU A 152 22.90 0.43 20.49
CA GLU A 152 24.05 -0.08 19.77
C GLU A 152 24.57 -1.35 20.44
N SER A 153 24.35 -2.51 19.86
CA SER A 153 25.01 -3.73 20.28
C SER A 153 26.41 -3.73 19.67
N GLU A 154 27.43 -3.95 20.49
CA GLU A 154 28.85 -3.96 20.07
C GLU A 154 29.15 -5.05 19.01
N ASP A 155 28.23 -5.99 18.78
CA ASP A 155 28.27 -7.05 17.76
C ASP A 155 27.27 -6.80 16.63
N MET A 156 27.45 -5.72 15.88
CA MET A 156 26.63 -5.48 14.68
C MET A 156 26.90 -6.51 13.58
N ASN A 157 25.96 -7.43 13.38
CA ASN A 157 25.91 -8.27 12.19
C ASN A 157 25.62 -7.40 10.94
N ASP A 158 25.89 -7.92 9.76
CA ASP A 158 25.63 -7.22 8.48
C ASP A 158 24.16 -6.77 8.33
N LYS A 159 23.23 -7.46 9.05
CA LYS A 159 21.81 -7.10 9.14
C LYS A 159 21.51 -5.83 9.95
N ASP A 160 22.42 -5.45 10.83
CA ASP A 160 22.25 -4.30 11.74
C ASP A 160 22.89 -3.01 11.20
N ARG A 161 23.47 -3.07 9.99
CA ARG A 161 24.06 -1.90 9.34
C ARG A 161 23.00 -0.92 8.87
N PRO A 162 23.31 0.39 8.85
CA PRO A 162 22.41 1.41 8.29
C PRO A 162 21.97 1.02 6.88
N HIS A 163 20.66 1.07 6.65
CA HIS A 163 20.02 0.70 5.40
C HIS A 163 19.09 1.82 4.94
N ILE A 164 18.62 1.73 3.71
CA ILE A 164 17.53 2.57 3.20
C ILE A 164 16.21 1.82 3.41
N GLY A 165 15.31 2.39 4.19
CA GLY A 165 13.97 1.83 4.37
C GLY A 165 13.04 2.27 3.24
N ILE A 166 12.32 1.35 2.59
CA ILE A 166 11.32 1.64 1.57
C ILE A 166 9.95 1.35 2.17
N ILE A 167 9.12 2.38 2.35
CA ILE A 167 7.80 2.27 2.97
C ILE A 167 6.71 2.57 1.93
N GLY A 168 5.67 1.73 1.86
CA GLY A 168 4.60 1.84 0.86
C GLY A 168 4.73 0.82 -0.26
N MET A 169 5.56 -0.21 -0.06
CA MET A 169 5.73 -1.29 -1.02
C MET A 169 4.64 -2.34 -0.84
N THR A 170 3.60 -2.25 -1.65
CA THR A 170 2.58 -3.30 -1.78
C THR A 170 2.25 -3.54 -3.25
N PRO A 171 1.75 -4.72 -3.63
CA PRO A 171 1.31 -4.97 -5.00
C PRO A 171 0.16 -4.06 -5.44
N GLN A 172 -0.66 -3.59 -4.50
CA GLN A 172 -1.76 -2.67 -4.76
C GLN A 172 -1.26 -1.38 -5.43
N ASP A 173 -0.16 -0.84 -4.92
CA ASP A 173 0.42 0.42 -5.38
C ASP A 173 1.45 0.26 -6.49
N VAL A 174 2.39 -0.70 -6.35
CA VAL A 174 3.53 -0.78 -7.29
C VAL A 174 3.28 -1.69 -8.48
N SER A 175 2.28 -2.57 -8.39
CA SER A 175 1.77 -3.41 -9.48
C SER A 175 2.82 -4.35 -10.13
N ASP A 176 3.96 -4.55 -9.49
CA ASP A 176 5.07 -5.40 -9.94
C ASP A 176 5.64 -6.16 -8.75
N LEU A 177 5.45 -7.49 -8.73
CA LEU A 177 5.93 -8.33 -7.62
C LEU A 177 7.46 -8.37 -7.53
N LYS A 178 8.18 -7.98 -8.58
CA LYS A 178 9.64 -7.90 -8.61
C LYS A 178 10.17 -6.49 -8.26
N ALA A 179 9.28 -5.54 -7.97
CA ALA A 179 9.70 -4.16 -7.70
C ALA A 179 10.66 -4.05 -6.52
N ALA A 180 10.47 -4.84 -5.46
CA ALA A 180 11.37 -4.86 -4.32
C ALA A 180 12.79 -5.27 -4.70
N ASP A 181 12.95 -6.32 -5.51
CA ASP A 181 14.27 -6.77 -5.98
C ASP A 181 14.94 -5.74 -6.88
N LYS A 182 14.17 -5.09 -7.75
CA LYS A 182 14.68 -4.00 -8.60
C LYS A 182 15.16 -2.82 -7.76
N ILE A 183 14.39 -2.40 -6.76
CA ILE A 183 14.78 -1.31 -5.85
C ILE A 183 16.02 -1.69 -5.05
N ARG A 184 16.11 -2.91 -4.50
CA ARG A 184 17.31 -3.38 -3.83
C ARG A 184 18.53 -3.29 -4.73
N LYS A 185 18.39 -3.66 -6.02
CA LYS A 185 19.47 -3.54 -7.00
C LYS A 185 19.87 -2.09 -7.23
N VAL A 186 18.93 -1.17 -7.40
CA VAL A 186 19.20 0.28 -7.57
C VAL A 186 20.07 0.82 -6.42
N TYR A 187 19.76 0.44 -5.17
CA TYR A 187 20.52 0.90 -4.02
C TYR A 187 21.84 0.12 -3.85
N ALA A 188 21.86 -1.18 -4.18
CA ALA A 188 23.10 -1.97 -4.16
C ALA A 188 24.15 -1.43 -5.13
N ASP A 189 23.75 -0.98 -6.32
CA ASP A 189 24.64 -0.33 -7.30
C ASP A 189 25.23 1.00 -6.77
N GLN A 190 24.60 1.59 -5.73
CA GLN A 190 25.09 2.76 -4.99
C GLN A 190 25.85 2.40 -3.70
N GLY A 191 26.10 1.10 -3.45
CA GLY A 191 26.76 0.61 -2.24
C GLY A 191 25.90 0.63 -0.97
N MET A 192 24.56 0.72 -1.11
CA MET A 192 23.61 0.76 0.00
C MET A 192 22.74 -0.50 0.03
N ARG A 193 22.31 -0.91 1.22
CA ARG A 193 21.30 -1.95 1.40
C ARG A 193 19.90 -1.28 1.45
N ALA A 194 18.91 -1.83 0.74
CA ALA A 194 17.52 -1.40 0.84
C ALA A 194 16.65 -2.49 1.43
N ILE A 195 15.72 -2.10 2.31
CA ILE A 195 14.72 -2.95 2.94
C ILE A 195 13.34 -2.46 2.52
N CYS A 196 12.56 -3.35 1.91
CA CYS A 196 11.23 -3.01 1.38
C CYS A 196 10.16 -3.52 2.34
N TYR A 197 9.71 -2.67 3.25
CA TYR A 197 8.69 -3.01 4.22
C TYR A 197 7.33 -3.26 3.53
N GLY A 198 6.82 -4.50 3.65
CA GLY A 198 5.58 -4.95 3.01
C GLY A 198 5.78 -5.83 1.77
N MET A 199 7.01 -5.89 1.19
CA MET A 199 7.35 -6.78 0.08
C MET A 199 8.73 -7.39 0.23
N GLY A 200 8.77 -8.69 0.52
CA GLY A 200 9.99 -9.51 0.50
C GLY A 200 10.90 -9.37 1.71
N ASP A 201 10.54 -8.57 2.73
CA ASP A 201 11.28 -8.48 3.99
C ASP A 201 10.36 -8.82 5.18
N GLY A 202 10.91 -9.48 6.21
CA GLY A 202 10.16 -10.00 7.33
C GLY A 202 10.02 -9.03 8.51
N LEU A 203 9.41 -9.50 9.61
CA LEU A 203 9.17 -8.70 10.81
C LEU A 203 10.46 -8.23 11.48
N ASP A 204 11.54 -9.02 11.41
CA ASP A 204 12.82 -8.63 12.04
C ASP A 204 13.40 -7.37 11.42
N GLU A 205 13.20 -7.16 10.11
CA GLU A 205 13.60 -5.93 9.45
C GLU A 205 12.75 -4.73 9.90
N VAL A 206 11.47 -4.95 10.22
CA VAL A 206 10.60 -3.91 10.80
C VAL A 206 11.08 -3.51 12.21
N ARG A 207 11.50 -4.49 13.03
CA ARG A 207 12.08 -4.22 14.36
C ARG A 207 13.30 -3.31 14.27
N ASN A 208 14.11 -3.48 13.24
CA ASN A 208 15.32 -2.72 12.97
C ASN A 208 15.10 -1.42 12.18
N ALA A 209 13.84 -0.99 11.99
CA ALA A 209 13.52 0.21 11.22
C ALA A 209 14.14 1.51 11.80
N SER A 210 14.45 1.52 13.10
CA SER A 210 15.15 2.64 13.77
C SER A 210 16.59 2.83 13.27
N LEU A 211 17.21 1.79 12.70
CA LEU A 211 18.58 1.79 12.16
C LEU A 211 18.64 2.30 10.71
N ALA A 212 17.51 2.57 10.09
CA ALA A 212 17.50 3.13 8.73
C ALA A 212 18.21 4.49 8.69
N ALA A 213 19.15 4.66 7.79
CA ALA A 213 19.80 5.94 7.55
C ALA A 213 18.82 6.98 6.99
N LYS A 214 17.84 6.50 6.20
CA LYS A 214 16.77 7.28 5.60
C LYS A 214 15.64 6.35 5.17
N ASN A 215 14.39 6.84 5.23
CA ASN A 215 13.24 6.18 4.64
C ASN A 215 12.84 6.81 3.30
N VAL A 216 12.44 6.01 2.34
CA VAL A 216 11.86 6.44 1.06
C VAL A 216 10.38 6.08 1.06
N VAL A 217 9.54 7.09 0.96
CA VAL A 217 8.08 6.97 0.90
C VAL A 217 7.67 6.80 -0.55
N VAL A 218 7.18 5.62 -0.92
CA VAL A 218 6.79 5.29 -2.30
C VAL A 218 5.28 5.29 -2.53
N SER A 219 4.50 5.47 -1.46
CA SER A 219 3.04 5.57 -1.49
C SER A 219 2.54 6.62 -0.49
N PRO A 220 1.44 7.35 -0.77
CA PRO A 220 0.83 8.26 0.19
C PRO A 220 0.42 7.59 1.51
N ALA A 221 0.07 6.30 1.45
CA ALA A 221 -0.27 5.51 2.63
C ALA A 221 0.89 5.37 3.63
N ALA A 222 2.13 5.44 3.15
CA ALA A 222 3.33 5.29 3.97
C ALA A 222 3.74 6.56 4.75
N LEU A 223 3.22 7.73 4.39
CA LEU A 223 3.72 9.01 4.90
C LEU A 223 3.62 9.11 6.43
N LYS A 224 2.48 8.74 7.02
CA LYS A 224 2.30 8.80 8.49
C LYS A 224 3.27 7.90 9.24
N ALA A 225 3.58 6.72 8.68
CA ALA A 225 4.55 5.80 9.25
C ALA A 225 5.97 6.35 9.19
N ALA A 226 6.36 6.97 8.07
CA ALA A 226 7.66 7.64 7.94
C ALA A 226 7.79 8.84 8.89
N GLN A 227 6.74 9.65 9.04
CA GLN A 227 6.68 10.75 10.02
C GLN A 227 6.78 10.24 11.47
N TYR A 228 6.14 9.11 11.77
CA TYR A 228 6.27 8.48 13.09
C TYR A 228 7.72 8.05 13.38
N LEU A 229 8.38 7.38 12.43
CA LEU A 229 9.79 6.95 12.57
C LEU A 229 10.72 8.16 12.72
N GLN A 230 10.49 9.22 11.94
CA GLN A 230 11.24 10.47 12.08
C GLN A 230 11.05 11.11 13.47
N LYS A 231 9.81 11.20 13.95
CA LYS A 231 9.51 11.79 15.26
C LYS A 231 10.09 10.97 16.42
N LYS A 232 10.03 9.63 16.33
CA LYS A 232 10.41 8.72 17.41
C LYS A 232 11.91 8.46 17.45
N PHE A 233 12.54 8.28 16.28
CA PHE A 233 13.93 7.83 16.16
C PHE A 233 14.85 8.84 15.47
N GLY A 234 14.30 9.90 14.86
CA GLY A 234 15.06 10.89 14.13
C GLY A 234 15.39 10.46 12.69
N THR A 235 14.89 9.32 12.21
CA THR A 235 15.15 8.80 10.87
C THR A 235 14.52 9.72 9.81
N PRO A 236 15.31 10.41 8.96
CA PRO A 236 14.76 11.28 7.93
C PRO A 236 14.01 10.49 6.87
N TYR A 237 13.11 11.14 6.15
CA TYR A 237 12.47 10.53 4.99
C TYR A 237 12.52 11.45 3.77
N GLU A 238 12.36 10.86 2.61
CA GLU A 238 12.11 11.55 1.34
C GLU A 238 10.96 10.87 0.60
N ILE A 239 10.30 11.61 -0.28
CA ILE A 239 9.22 11.10 -1.13
C ILE A 239 9.78 10.90 -2.53
N ALA A 240 9.83 9.64 -2.99
CA ALA A 240 10.36 9.29 -4.29
C ALA A 240 9.89 7.90 -4.74
N TYR A 241 9.91 7.62 -6.03
CA TYR A 241 9.77 6.28 -6.56
C TYR A 241 11.03 5.90 -7.36
N PRO A 242 11.90 5.03 -6.83
CA PRO A 242 13.22 4.77 -7.40
C PRO A 242 13.21 4.17 -8.81
N LEU A 243 12.10 3.57 -9.25
CA LEU A 243 11.95 2.95 -10.57
C LEU A 243 11.20 3.84 -11.58
N ALA A 244 11.07 5.15 -11.33
CA ALA A 244 10.30 6.05 -12.20
C ALA A 244 10.80 6.05 -13.66
N SER A 245 12.12 5.93 -13.86
CA SER A 245 12.70 5.89 -15.21
C SER A 245 12.27 4.69 -16.05
N GLU A 246 11.94 3.55 -15.41
CA GLU A 246 11.41 2.36 -16.09
C GLU A 246 9.95 2.54 -16.55
N LEU A 247 9.23 3.51 -15.96
CA LEU A 247 7.83 3.79 -16.26
C LEU A 247 7.63 4.74 -17.43
N VAL A 248 8.69 5.47 -17.81
CA VAL A 248 8.66 6.51 -18.86
C VAL A 248 9.37 5.99 -20.11
N PRO A 249 8.63 5.57 -21.15
CA PRO A 249 9.25 5.12 -22.41
C PRO A 249 9.97 6.23 -23.15
N GLU A 250 10.88 5.84 -24.04
CA GLU A 250 11.64 6.75 -24.90
C GLU A 250 10.77 7.29 -26.05
N VAL A 251 10.04 8.37 -25.77
CA VAL A 251 9.23 9.08 -26.78
C VAL A 251 9.42 10.58 -26.64
N ASN A 252 9.05 11.34 -27.65
CA ASN A 252 9.12 12.80 -27.59
C ASN A 252 7.94 13.37 -26.79
N TYR A 253 8.22 13.96 -25.65
CA TYR A 253 7.25 14.63 -24.77
C TYR A 253 7.28 16.15 -24.93
N GLN A 254 8.27 16.72 -25.61
CA GLN A 254 8.51 18.18 -25.68
C GLN A 254 7.29 18.94 -26.20
N GLY A 255 6.83 19.92 -25.42
CA GLY A 255 5.68 20.77 -25.74
C GLY A 255 4.33 20.02 -25.71
N LYS A 256 4.26 18.85 -25.09
CA LYS A 256 3.04 18.05 -25.00
C LYS A 256 2.23 18.36 -23.75
N LYS A 257 0.91 18.25 -23.86
CA LYS A 257 0.00 18.22 -22.72
C LYS A 257 -0.23 16.79 -22.28
N ILE A 258 0.16 16.49 -21.04
CA ILE A 258 0.27 15.11 -20.53
C ILE A 258 -0.64 14.94 -19.33
N LEU A 259 -1.39 13.83 -19.29
CA LEU A 259 -2.15 13.37 -18.14
C LEU A 259 -1.51 12.09 -17.58
N ILE A 260 -1.27 12.04 -16.27
CA ILE A 260 -0.74 10.86 -15.59
C ILE A 260 -1.74 10.44 -14.53
N VAL A 261 -2.34 9.24 -14.69
CA VAL A 261 -3.31 8.69 -13.74
C VAL A 261 -2.69 7.52 -12.99
N GLN A 262 -2.29 7.76 -11.74
CA GLN A 262 -1.67 6.77 -10.86
C GLN A 262 -1.82 7.21 -9.39
N GLN A 263 -1.35 6.42 -8.40
CA GLN A 263 -1.22 6.92 -7.05
C GLN A 263 -0.24 8.11 -7.01
N GLN A 264 -0.44 9.02 -6.07
CA GLN A 264 0.15 10.35 -6.06
C GLN A 264 1.70 10.37 -6.16
N VAL A 265 2.39 9.48 -5.44
CA VAL A 265 3.86 9.46 -5.43
C VAL A 265 4.41 8.97 -6.76
N ILE A 266 3.86 7.88 -7.33
CA ILE A 266 4.31 7.36 -8.63
C ILE A 266 3.96 8.34 -9.74
N ALA A 267 2.76 8.93 -9.73
CA ALA A 267 2.36 9.94 -10.73
C ALA A 267 3.35 11.12 -10.77
N ASN A 268 3.69 11.66 -9.60
CA ASN A 268 4.64 12.77 -9.51
C ASN A 268 6.10 12.34 -9.80
N ALA A 269 6.47 11.10 -9.52
CA ALA A 269 7.78 10.57 -9.92
C ALA A 269 7.91 10.44 -11.46
N VAL A 270 6.84 10.00 -12.13
CA VAL A 270 6.77 9.98 -13.60
C VAL A 270 6.80 11.41 -14.17
N ARG A 271 6.06 12.36 -13.59
CA ARG A 271 6.13 13.79 -13.92
C ARG A 271 7.57 14.28 -13.89
N LYS A 272 8.26 14.14 -12.77
CA LYS A 272 9.65 14.60 -12.60
C LYS A 272 10.62 13.94 -13.58
N GLU A 273 10.42 12.68 -13.89
CA GLU A 273 11.26 11.97 -14.86
C GLU A 273 11.04 12.52 -16.30
N ILE A 274 9.81 12.87 -16.67
CA ILE A 274 9.53 13.51 -17.95
C ILE A 274 10.16 14.92 -17.99
N GLU A 275 9.92 15.75 -16.98
CA GLU A 275 10.50 17.11 -16.87
C GLU A 275 12.02 17.10 -16.95
N LYS A 276 12.68 16.13 -16.29
CA LYS A 276 14.13 15.93 -16.37
C LYS A 276 14.62 15.65 -17.79
N ARG A 277 13.84 14.90 -18.60
CA ARG A 277 14.20 14.55 -19.99
C ARG A 277 13.96 15.67 -20.99
N THR A 278 13.06 16.58 -20.69
CA THR A 278 12.55 17.60 -21.63
C THR A 278 12.97 19.01 -21.29
N GLY A 279 13.39 19.27 -20.05
CA GLY A 279 13.75 20.61 -19.57
C GLY A 279 12.54 21.48 -19.23
N GLU A 280 11.45 20.88 -18.71
CA GLU A 280 10.26 21.55 -18.16
C GLU A 280 9.47 22.39 -19.19
N GLN A 281 9.27 21.87 -20.39
CA GLN A 281 8.52 22.54 -21.48
C GLN A 281 7.10 21.98 -21.66
N GLU A 282 6.66 21.08 -20.81
CA GLU A 282 5.40 20.37 -20.89
C GLU A 282 4.38 20.94 -19.89
N THR A 283 3.10 20.70 -20.19
CA THR A 283 2.02 20.86 -19.21
C THR A 283 1.62 19.47 -18.72
N ILE A 284 1.90 19.17 -17.47
CA ILE A 284 1.62 17.85 -16.90
C ILE A 284 0.59 17.97 -15.78
N THR A 285 -0.53 17.27 -15.96
CA THR A 285 -1.56 17.08 -14.94
C THR A 285 -1.44 15.67 -14.37
N THR A 286 -1.46 15.51 -13.04
CA THR A 286 -1.61 14.20 -12.42
C THR A 286 -3.04 14.01 -11.93
N ALA A 287 -3.50 12.75 -11.90
CA ALA A 287 -4.80 12.41 -11.37
C ALA A 287 -4.76 11.08 -10.61
N THR A 288 -5.60 10.95 -9.60
CA THR A 288 -5.69 9.71 -8.83
C THR A 288 -7.12 9.42 -8.37
N TRP A 289 -7.44 8.13 -8.25
CA TRP A 289 -8.67 7.64 -7.62
C TRP A 289 -8.58 7.56 -6.09
N PHE A 290 -7.35 7.61 -5.58
CA PHE A 290 -7.02 7.23 -4.20
C PHE A 290 -6.60 8.43 -3.36
N MET A 291 -5.89 8.16 -2.27
CA MET A 291 -5.43 9.15 -1.32
C MET A 291 -4.52 10.20 -1.98
N GLN A 292 -4.85 11.45 -1.69
CA GLN A 292 -3.96 12.60 -1.93
C GLN A 292 -3.60 13.24 -0.60
N LYS A 293 -2.38 13.73 -0.48
CA LYS A 293 -1.87 14.46 0.67
C LYS A 293 -1.16 15.72 0.20
N GLU A 294 -1.52 16.85 0.78
CA GLU A 294 -0.91 18.15 0.47
C GLU A 294 0.57 18.17 0.85
N GLU A 295 0.93 17.54 1.96
CA GLU A 295 2.31 17.43 2.44
C GLU A 295 3.24 16.76 1.42
N ILE A 296 2.73 15.84 0.59
CA ILE A 296 3.51 15.23 -0.50
C ILE A 296 3.83 16.24 -1.58
N LEU A 297 2.89 17.09 -1.93
CA LEU A 297 3.10 18.14 -2.95
C LEU A 297 4.06 19.21 -2.44
N GLU A 298 3.94 19.59 -1.17
CA GLU A 298 4.87 20.52 -0.52
C GLU A 298 6.29 19.95 -0.52
N ASP A 299 6.50 18.71 -0.09
CA ASP A 299 7.80 18.04 -0.07
C ASP A 299 8.39 17.89 -1.50
N LEU A 300 7.54 17.67 -2.49
CA LEU A 300 7.94 17.55 -3.89
C LEU A 300 8.09 18.91 -4.61
N ASN A 301 7.68 20.00 -3.97
CA ASN A 301 7.63 21.35 -4.55
C ASN A 301 6.83 21.41 -5.86
N VAL A 302 5.63 20.82 -5.83
CA VAL A 302 4.69 20.75 -6.96
C VAL A 302 3.46 21.60 -6.65
N ASP A 303 2.93 22.32 -7.65
CA ASP A 303 1.69 23.08 -7.50
C ASP A 303 0.50 22.12 -7.36
N ALA A 304 -0.27 22.27 -6.28
CA ALA A 304 -1.45 21.46 -5.99
C ALA A 304 -2.56 21.61 -7.05
N SER A 305 -2.57 22.69 -7.82
CA SER A 305 -3.53 22.91 -8.91
C SER A 305 -3.39 21.91 -10.06
N ASP A 306 -2.24 21.27 -10.18
CA ASP A 306 -1.95 20.28 -11.21
C ASP A 306 -2.37 18.85 -10.83
N ASP A 307 -2.84 18.63 -9.60
CA ASP A 307 -3.26 17.31 -9.10
C ASP A 307 -4.79 17.20 -9.00
N VAL A 308 -5.38 16.24 -9.70
CA VAL A 308 -6.82 16.02 -9.78
C VAL A 308 -7.23 14.76 -9.02
N ARG A 309 -8.22 14.87 -8.14
CA ARG A 309 -8.84 13.70 -7.52
C ARG A 309 -10.06 13.25 -8.31
N LEU A 310 -10.00 12.03 -8.82
CA LEU A 310 -11.09 11.36 -9.51
C LEU A 310 -12.00 10.65 -8.49
N LYS A 311 -13.32 10.74 -8.67
CA LYS A 311 -14.32 10.07 -7.82
C LYS A 311 -15.18 9.11 -8.62
N GLU A 312 -15.61 9.53 -9.81
CA GLU A 312 -16.45 8.77 -10.72
C GLU A 312 -15.75 8.57 -12.06
N GLU A 313 -16.14 7.54 -12.81
CA GLU A 313 -15.59 7.31 -14.17
C GLU A 313 -15.79 8.52 -15.09
N ASP A 314 -16.91 9.22 -14.93
CA ASP A 314 -17.25 10.42 -15.71
C ASP A 314 -16.25 11.58 -15.43
N ASP A 315 -15.59 11.62 -14.26
CA ASP A 315 -14.57 12.64 -13.96
C ASP A 315 -13.36 12.47 -14.87
N PHE A 316 -12.89 11.22 -15.06
CA PHE A 316 -11.78 10.92 -15.95
C PHE A 316 -12.14 11.19 -17.41
N ILE A 317 -13.33 10.76 -17.86
CA ILE A 317 -13.81 10.98 -19.23
C ILE A 317 -13.87 12.48 -19.50
N SER A 318 -14.51 13.23 -18.62
CA SER A 318 -14.65 14.69 -18.76
C SER A 318 -13.30 15.41 -18.74
N LEU A 319 -12.36 14.98 -17.92
CA LEU A 319 -11.01 15.53 -17.86
C LEU A 319 -10.29 15.35 -19.21
N VAL A 320 -10.40 14.18 -19.82
CA VAL A 320 -9.76 13.91 -21.12
C VAL A 320 -10.45 14.66 -22.25
N GLU A 321 -11.79 14.71 -22.28
CA GLU A 321 -12.56 15.37 -23.36
C GLU A 321 -12.42 16.89 -23.36
N ASN A 322 -12.33 17.51 -22.16
CA ASN A 322 -12.33 18.96 -22.05
C ASN A 322 -10.92 19.57 -22.19
N ASP A 323 -9.89 18.88 -21.77
CA ASP A 323 -8.56 19.46 -21.61
C ASP A 323 -7.60 19.22 -22.79
N GLY A 324 -7.92 18.28 -23.69
CA GLY A 324 -7.19 18.09 -24.94
C GLY A 324 -5.74 17.62 -24.76
N TYR A 325 -5.54 16.52 -24.03
CA TYR A 325 -4.21 15.93 -23.81
C TYR A 325 -3.63 15.30 -25.09
N ASP A 326 -2.30 15.39 -25.24
CA ASP A 326 -1.54 14.70 -26.30
C ASP A 326 -1.13 13.29 -25.88
N VAL A 327 -0.81 13.12 -24.58
CA VAL A 327 -0.32 11.86 -24.01
C VAL A 327 -1.07 11.55 -22.71
N ILE A 328 -1.47 10.31 -22.54
CA ILE A 328 -2.11 9.84 -21.30
C ILE A 328 -1.34 8.63 -20.80
N PHE A 329 -0.87 8.70 -19.55
CA PHE A 329 -0.40 7.56 -18.77
C PHE A 329 -1.52 7.11 -17.85
N ALA A 330 -2.03 5.91 -18.03
CA ALA A 330 -3.07 5.35 -17.16
C ALA A 330 -3.08 3.81 -17.21
N ASP A 331 -3.81 3.20 -16.28
CA ASP A 331 -4.03 1.75 -16.33
C ASP A 331 -4.68 1.33 -17.67
N PRO A 332 -4.23 0.25 -18.30
CA PRO A 332 -4.75 -0.20 -19.60
C PRO A 332 -6.27 -0.38 -19.65
N CYS A 333 -6.91 -0.71 -18.52
CA CYS A 333 -8.37 -0.85 -18.50
C CYS A 333 -9.11 0.48 -18.73
N MET A 334 -8.44 1.63 -18.52
CA MET A 334 -9.03 2.96 -18.68
C MET A 334 -9.06 3.43 -20.14
N GLU A 335 -8.26 2.84 -21.03
CA GLU A 335 -8.25 3.19 -22.45
C GLU A 335 -9.63 3.06 -23.12
N ARG A 336 -10.39 2.03 -22.73
CA ARG A 336 -11.76 1.80 -23.23
C ARG A 336 -12.80 2.83 -22.76
N MET A 337 -12.45 3.66 -21.78
CA MET A 337 -13.33 4.76 -21.30
C MET A 337 -13.29 5.97 -22.24
N ILE A 338 -12.25 6.09 -23.06
CA ILE A 338 -11.96 7.23 -23.93
C ILE A 338 -11.73 6.80 -25.39
N PRO A 339 -12.69 6.11 -26.04
CA PRO A 339 -12.51 5.53 -27.37
C PRO A 339 -12.24 6.56 -28.47
N GLU A 340 -12.63 7.82 -28.24
CA GLU A 340 -12.42 8.91 -29.19
C GLU A 340 -11.07 9.64 -29.00
N PHE A 341 -10.29 9.27 -28.00
CA PHE A 341 -8.97 9.86 -27.77
C PHE A 341 -8.03 9.56 -28.94
N LYS A 342 -7.42 10.60 -29.53
CA LYS A 342 -6.53 10.49 -30.69
C LYS A 342 -5.06 10.66 -30.35
N GLY A 343 -4.74 11.03 -29.09
CA GLY A 343 -3.38 11.14 -28.62
C GLY A 343 -2.72 9.80 -28.37
N ARG A 344 -1.61 9.81 -27.68
CA ARG A 344 -0.86 8.60 -27.33
C ARG A 344 -1.25 8.10 -25.94
N PHE A 345 -1.79 6.89 -25.86
CA PHE A 345 -2.01 6.19 -24.60
C PHE A 345 -0.77 5.35 -24.24
N ILE A 346 -0.23 5.55 -23.04
CA ILE A 346 0.91 4.82 -22.49
C ILE A 346 0.43 4.01 -21.28
N PRO A 347 0.52 2.67 -21.34
CA PRO A 347 0.10 1.82 -20.26
C PRO A 347 0.92 2.08 -18.99
N LEU A 348 0.26 2.46 -17.92
CA LEU A 348 0.81 2.61 -16.57
C LEU A 348 -0.05 1.80 -15.60
N THR A 349 0.26 0.50 -15.51
CA THR A 349 -0.55 -0.44 -14.74
C THR A 349 -0.66 -0.02 -13.27
N HIS A 350 -1.89 -0.08 -12.75
CA HIS A 350 -2.18 0.12 -11.34
C HIS A 350 -3.09 -1.01 -10.85
N PHE A 351 -2.51 -1.94 -10.09
CA PHE A 351 -3.23 -3.15 -9.66
C PHE A 351 -4.54 -2.81 -8.95
N ALA A 352 -4.53 -1.81 -8.07
CA ALA A 352 -5.72 -1.35 -7.36
C ALA A 352 -6.86 -0.87 -8.28
N VAL A 353 -6.57 -0.52 -9.54
CA VAL A 353 -7.56 -0.08 -10.54
C VAL A 353 -8.08 -1.27 -11.37
N SER A 354 -7.21 -2.17 -11.78
CA SER A 354 -7.55 -3.22 -12.76
C SER A 354 -7.50 -4.65 -12.23
N GLY A 355 -6.92 -4.88 -11.05
CA GLY A 355 -6.63 -6.22 -10.54
C GLY A 355 -5.59 -6.97 -11.39
N LYS A 356 -4.75 -6.25 -12.16
CA LYS A 356 -3.71 -6.84 -13.00
C LYS A 356 -2.34 -6.37 -12.58
N LEU A 357 -1.41 -7.31 -12.53
CA LEU A 357 0.01 -7.00 -12.37
C LEU A 357 0.62 -6.49 -13.67
N ARG A 358 1.68 -5.74 -13.54
CA ARG A 358 2.53 -5.34 -14.65
C ARG A 358 3.23 -6.58 -15.22
N PRO A 359 3.25 -6.77 -16.56
CA PRO A 359 3.91 -7.90 -17.21
C PRO A 359 5.40 -8.00 -16.94
#